data_cba9021896b4f60536852c3c75bb0923
#
_entry.id   cba9021896b4f60536852c3c75bb0923
#
_cell.length_a   1.000
_cell.length_b   1.000
_cell.length_c   1.000
_cell.angle_alpha   90.00
_cell.angle_beta   90.00
_cell.angle_gamma   90.00
#
_symmetry.space_group_name_H-M   'P 1'
#
loop_
_entity.id
_entity.type
_entity.pdbx_description
1 polymer ?
#
loop_
_entity_poly.entity_id
_entity_poly.type
_entity_poly.pdbx_seq_one_letter_code
_entity_poly.pdbx_strand_id
1 'polypeptide(L)'
;LPLADVATPTLFELQWMSGRRIDSEADTIAAARALGPQRVLVTSAPAMRRNSTCNLLVTPRATIAAEHGLVPNAPHGTGDLMAAMFTAGLLAGLDDETILKRSAATVFEMVARSVKRHARDLLLADEQSSLINPMALVSCRRVLDAPLRA
;
A
#
# COMPACT_ATOMS: atom_id res chain seq x y z
N LEU A 1 3.18 -11.07 -15.10
CA LEU A 1 2.03 -10.32 -14.56
C LEU A 1 0.67 -10.70 -15.20
N PRO A 2 0.57 -11.20 -16.47
CA PRO A 2 -0.73 -11.44 -17.13
C PRO A 2 -1.67 -12.41 -16.40
N LEU A 3 -1.13 -13.24 -15.50
CA LEU A 3 -1.92 -14.22 -14.71
C LEU A 3 -2.19 -13.75 -13.27
N ALA A 4 -1.77 -12.55 -12.91
CA ALA A 4 -1.94 -12.03 -11.56
C ALA A 4 -3.26 -11.27 -11.44
N ASP A 5 -4.06 -11.58 -10.42
CA ASP A 5 -5.25 -10.79 -10.05
C ASP A 5 -4.85 -9.50 -9.32
N VAL A 6 -3.76 -9.58 -8.56
CA VAL A 6 -3.22 -8.48 -7.76
C VAL A 6 -1.71 -8.42 -7.92
N ALA A 7 -1.16 -7.22 -8.04
CA ALA A 7 0.27 -6.95 -7.91
C ALA A 7 0.52 -5.95 -6.79
N THR A 8 1.59 -6.14 -6.02
CA THR A 8 1.92 -5.29 -4.87
C THR A 8 3.33 -4.70 -4.96
N PRO A 9 3.67 -3.98 -6.05
CA PRO A 9 5.00 -3.43 -6.21
C PRO A 9 5.25 -2.26 -5.25
N THR A 10 6.50 -2.10 -4.83
CA THR A 10 7.00 -0.80 -4.37
C THR A 10 7.05 0.18 -5.54
N LEU A 11 7.16 1.49 -5.27
CA LEU A 11 7.34 2.50 -6.33
C LEU A 11 8.57 2.19 -7.20
N PHE A 12 9.66 1.74 -6.59
CA PHE A 12 10.88 1.36 -7.30
C PHE A 12 10.65 0.18 -8.25
N GLU A 13 10.00 -0.87 -7.77
CA GLU A 13 9.67 -2.05 -8.58
C GLU A 13 8.69 -1.69 -9.71
N LEU A 14 7.72 -0.81 -9.44
CA LEU A 14 6.81 -0.31 -10.48
C LEU A 14 7.55 0.41 -11.59
N GLN A 15 8.52 1.29 -11.25
CA GLN A 15 9.38 1.95 -12.24
C GLN A 15 10.14 0.92 -13.08
N TRP A 16 10.75 -0.07 -12.43
CA TRP A 16 11.51 -1.11 -13.11
C TRP A 16 10.63 -1.96 -14.03
N MET A 17 9.47 -2.43 -13.54
CA MET A 17 8.57 -3.29 -14.31
C MET A 17 7.88 -2.58 -15.47
N SER A 18 7.56 -1.30 -15.31
CA SER A 18 6.89 -0.50 -16.33
C SER A 18 7.88 0.10 -17.37
N GLY A 19 9.17 0.14 -17.04
CA GLY A 19 10.19 0.86 -17.83
C GLY A 19 9.95 2.38 -17.90
N ARG A 20 9.13 2.94 -16.99
CA ARG A 20 8.75 4.35 -16.99
C ARG A 20 9.40 5.08 -15.83
N ARG A 21 9.78 6.33 -16.07
CA ARG A 21 10.09 7.26 -14.99
C ARG A 21 8.80 7.70 -14.32
N ILE A 22 8.77 7.69 -12.99
CA ILE A 22 7.59 8.05 -12.19
C ILE A 22 7.99 9.18 -11.25
N ASP A 23 7.52 10.39 -11.54
CA ASP A 23 7.83 11.59 -10.76
C ASP A 23 6.59 12.13 -10.03
N SER A 24 5.39 11.61 -10.31
CA SER A 24 4.13 12.09 -9.76
C SER A 24 3.14 10.97 -9.43
N GLU A 25 2.07 11.31 -8.70
CA GLU A 25 0.94 10.40 -8.47
C GLU A 25 0.28 9.99 -9.80
N ALA A 26 0.13 10.91 -10.73
CA ALA A 26 -0.46 10.61 -12.04
C ALA A 26 0.40 9.62 -12.85
N ASP A 27 1.73 9.77 -12.82
CA ASP A 27 2.65 8.81 -13.46
C ASP A 27 2.56 7.43 -12.80
N THR A 28 2.45 7.40 -11.45
CA THR A 28 2.26 6.16 -10.69
C THR A 28 1.00 5.43 -11.14
N ILE A 29 -0.11 6.14 -11.26
CA ILE A 29 -1.40 5.58 -11.69
C ILE A 29 -1.30 5.04 -13.13
N ALA A 30 -0.73 5.82 -14.02
CA ALA A 30 -0.57 5.42 -15.42
C ALA A 30 0.32 4.18 -15.57
N ALA A 31 1.44 4.13 -14.83
CA ALA A 31 2.34 2.98 -14.82
C ALA A 31 1.67 1.74 -14.24
N ALA A 32 0.96 1.89 -13.11
CA ALA A 32 0.25 0.79 -12.46
C ALA A 32 -0.83 0.17 -13.37
N ARG A 33 -1.63 1.00 -14.04
CA ARG A 33 -2.64 0.52 -15.01
C ARG A 33 -2.03 -0.22 -16.18
N ALA A 34 -0.86 0.21 -16.64
CA ALA A 34 -0.17 -0.43 -17.75
C ALA A 34 0.39 -1.82 -17.42
N LEU A 35 0.49 -2.21 -16.14
CA LEU A 35 0.94 -3.55 -15.74
C LEU A 35 -0.08 -4.66 -16.04
N GLY A 36 -1.37 -4.34 -16.11
CA GLY A 36 -2.45 -5.25 -16.51
C GLY A 36 -3.28 -5.89 -15.40
N PRO A 37 -2.78 -6.21 -14.19
CA PRO A 37 -3.61 -6.77 -13.13
C PRO A 37 -4.81 -5.91 -12.77
N GLN A 38 -5.91 -6.55 -12.33
CA GLN A 38 -7.14 -5.85 -11.93
C GLN A 38 -6.93 -4.93 -10.73
N ARG A 39 -5.97 -5.25 -9.87
CA ARG A 39 -5.56 -4.43 -8.73
C ARG A 39 -4.05 -4.31 -8.68
N VAL A 40 -3.55 -3.10 -8.60
CA VAL A 40 -2.12 -2.82 -8.38
C VAL A 40 -2.01 -1.96 -7.13
N LEU A 41 -1.46 -2.53 -6.07
CA LEU A 41 -1.20 -1.84 -4.80
C LEU A 41 0.26 -1.36 -4.78
N VAL A 42 0.46 -0.10 -5.09
CA VAL A 42 1.79 0.51 -5.09
C VAL A 42 2.13 0.98 -3.68
N THR A 43 3.15 0.41 -3.06
CA THR A 43 3.65 0.85 -1.76
C THR A 43 4.75 1.89 -1.91
N SER A 44 4.94 2.72 -0.90
CA SER A 44 5.92 3.82 -0.92
C SER A 44 5.73 4.79 -2.09
N ALA A 45 4.49 4.97 -2.53
CA ALA A 45 4.13 5.95 -3.54
C ALA A 45 4.31 7.40 -3.01
N PRO A 46 4.40 8.40 -3.90
CA PRO A 46 4.47 9.81 -3.49
C PRO A 46 3.27 10.18 -2.61
N ALA A 47 3.54 10.80 -1.47
CA ALA A 47 2.52 11.31 -0.55
C ALA A 47 2.29 12.81 -0.78
N MET A 48 1.07 13.29 -0.53
CA MET A 48 0.77 14.72 -0.61
C MET A 48 1.34 15.49 0.58
N ARG A 49 1.44 14.86 1.74
CA ARG A 49 1.96 15.49 2.96
C ARG A 49 3.44 15.22 3.14
N ARG A 50 4.17 16.21 3.68
CA ARG A 50 5.57 16.04 4.07
C ARG A 50 5.69 14.97 5.17
N ASN A 51 6.81 14.26 5.18
CA ASN A 51 7.09 13.19 6.15
C ASN A 51 6.00 12.11 6.22
N SER A 52 5.39 11.83 5.09
CA SER A 52 4.38 10.79 4.94
C SER A 52 4.76 9.84 3.81
N THR A 53 4.18 8.67 3.84
CA THR A 53 4.22 7.70 2.75
C THR A 53 2.79 7.38 2.32
N CYS A 54 2.64 6.95 1.09
CA CYS A 54 1.34 6.61 0.50
C CYS A 54 1.35 5.16 0.01
N ASN A 55 0.24 4.48 0.23
CA ASN A 55 -0.09 3.23 -0.42
C ASN A 55 -1.22 3.52 -1.41
N LEU A 56 -0.98 3.28 -2.69
CA LEU A 56 -1.89 3.65 -3.77
C LEU A 56 -2.49 2.39 -4.40
N LEU A 57 -3.77 2.17 -4.20
CA LEU A 57 -4.51 1.09 -4.86
C LEU A 57 -5.10 1.59 -6.16
N VAL A 58 -4.62 1.04 -7.26
CA VAL A 58 -5.04 1.40 -8.62
C VAL A 58 -5.82 0.25 -9.22
N THR A 59 -7.03 0.54 -9.69
CA THR A 59 -7.88 -0.35 -10.47
C THR A 59 -8.21 0.28 -11.82
N PRO A 60 -8.80 -0.45 -12.78
CA PRO A 60 -9.25 0.15 -14.04
C PRO A 60 -10.26 1.29 -13.87
N ARG A 61 -11.03 1.27 -12.77
CA ARG A 61 -12.16 2.20 -12.56
C ARG A 61 -11.94 3.25 -11.49
N ALA A 62 -11.02 3.01 -10.57
CA ALA A 62 -10.84 3.88 -9.42
C ALA A 62 -9.40 3.80 -8.90
N THR A 63 -8.99 4.87 -8.24
CA THR A 63 -7.73 4.93 -7.51
C THR A 63 -7.99 5.43 -6.09
N ILE A 64 -7.44 4.74 -5.11
CA ILE A 64 -7.57 5.07 -3.68
C ILE A 64 -6.18 5.21 -3.10
N ALA A 65 -5.94 6.30 -2.39
CA ALA A 65 -4.70 6.58 -1.69
C ALA A 65 -4.90 6.46 -0.18
N ALA A 66 -4.01 5.75 0.49
CA ALA A 66 -3.94 5.66 1.95
C ALA A 66 -2.60 6.24 2.43
N GLU A 67 -2.64 7.36 3.13
CA GLU A 67 -1.47 8.07 3.61
C GLU A 67 -1.33 7.99 5.13
N HIS A 68 -0.10 7.77 5.59
CA HIS A 68 0.26 7.81 7.01
C HIS A 68 1.65 8.42 7.19
N GLY A 69 1.99 8.79 8.42
CA GLY A 69 3.30 9.34 8.74
C GLY A 69 4.42 8.35 8.41
N LEU A 70 5.54 8.86 7.90
CA LEU A 70 6.74 8.06 7.69
C LEU A 70 7.39 7.75 9.04
N VAL A 71 7.64 6.48 9.31
CA VAL A 71 8.38 6.03 10.48
C VAL A 71 9.83 5.76 10.04
N PRO A 72 10.81 6.56 10.51
CA PRO A 72 12.20 6.33 10.15
C PRO A 72 12.70 4.98 10.70
N ASN A 73 13.68 4.39 9.99
CA ASN A 73 14.30 3.13 10.37
C ASN A 73 13.30 1.96 10.50
N ALA A 74 12.30 1.93 9.64
CA ALA A 74 11.35 0.82 9.57
C ALA A 74 12.08 -0.50 9.33
N PRO A 75 11.73 -1.57 10.06
CA PRO A 75 12.27 -2.92 9.82
C PRO A 75 11.92 -3.43 8.41
N HIS A 76 12.64 -4.45 7.96
CA HIS A 76 12.32 -5.16 6.72
C HIS A 76 10.98 -5.92 6.84
N GLY A 77 10.38 -6.25 5.67
CA GLY A 77 9.15 -7.05 5.62
C GLY A 77 7.86 -6.24 5.64
N THR A 78 7.91 -4.91 5.62
CA THR A 78 6.71 -4.05 5.61
C THR A 78 5.86 -4.25 4.36
N GLY A 79 6.50 -4.44 3.19
CA GLY A 79 5.83 -4.74 1.92
C GLY A 79 5.14 -6.11 1.95
N ASP A 80 5.81 -7.12 2.50
CA ASP A 80 5.27 -8.48 2.64
C ASP A 80 4.06 -8.48 3.58
N LEU A 81 4.15 -7.77 4.71
CA LEU A 81 3.02 -7.61 5.63
C LEU A 81 1.84 -6.90 4.94
N MET A 82 2.12 -5.85 4.16
CA MET A 82 1.09 -5.14 3.40
C MET A 82 0.39 -6.07 2.41
N ALA A 83 1.15 -6.84 1.64
CA ALA A 83 0.62 -7.80 0.67
C ALA A 83 -0.22 -8.90 1.36
N ALA A 84 0.26 -9.43 2.49
CA ALA A 84 -0.45 -10.44 3.27
C ALA A 84 -1.79 -9.91 3.81
N MET A 85 -1.78 -8.71 4.43
CA MET A 85 -3.00 -8.10 4.98
C MET A 85 -4.00 -7.75 3.88
N PHE A 86 -3.53 -7.23 2.75
CA PHE A 86 -4.36 -6.92 1.60
C PHE A 86 -5.01 -8.20 1.03
N THR A 87 -4.24 -9.25 0.84
CA THR A 87 -4.74 -10.55 0.37
C THR A 87 -5.76 -11.16 1.32
N ALA A 88 -5.49 -11.12 2.63
CA ALA A 88 -6.43 -11.60 3.65
C ALA A 88 -7.77 -10.86 3.58
N GLY A 89 -7.74 -9.53 3.39
CA GLY A 89 -8.95 -8.71 3.22
C GLY A 89 -9.75 -9.08 1.97
N LEU A 90 -9.08 -9.34 0.85
CA LEU A 90 -9.73 -9.82 -0.39
C LEU A 90 -10.41 -11.18 -0.18
N LEU A 91 -9.73 -12.12 0.45
CA LEU A 91 -10.29 -13.44 0.76
C LEU A 91 -11.47 -13.37 1.73
N ALA A 92 -11.49 -12.37 2.61
CA ALA A 92 -12.61 -12.09 3.51
C ALA A 92 -13.79 -11.36 2.82
N GLY A 93 -13.67 -11.00 1.52
CA GLY A 93 -14.72 -10.35 0.75
C GLY A 93 -14.95 -8.89 1.12
N LEU A 94 -13.98 -8.22 1.73
CA LEU A 94 -14.07 -6.79 2.05
C LEU A 94 -13.92 -5.92 0.79
N ASP A 95 -14.42 -4.70 0.83
CA ASP A 95 -14.25 -3.73 -0.25
C ASP A 95 -12.82 -3.13 -0.28
N ASP A 96 -12.40 -2.67 -1.44
CA ASP A 96 -11.04 -2.18 -1.71
C ASP A 96 -10.61 -1.04 -0.78
N GLU A 97 -11.50 -0.12 -0.42
CA GLU A 97 -11.20 1.01 0.46
C GLU A 97 -10.98 0.55 1.91
N THR A 98 -11.84 -0.32 2.40
CA THR A 98 -11.74 -0.94 3.72
C THR A 98 -10.46 -1.76 3.84
N ILE A 99 -10.14 -2.59 2.83
CA ILE A 99 -8.92 -3.39 2.80
C ILE A 99 -7.68 -2.50 2.85
N LEU A 100 -7.60 -1.51 1.96
CA LEU A 100 -6.45 -0.61 1.87
C LEU A 100 -6.22 0.13 3.18
N LYS A 101 -7.27 0.75 3.72
CA LYS A 101 -7.21 1.49 4.99
C LYS A 101 -6.74 0.62 6.14
N ARG A 102 -7.32 -0.57 6.27
CA ARG A 102 -7.01 -1.50 7.35
C ARG A 102 -5.58 -2.04 7.22
N SER A 103 -5.16 -2.45 6.03
CA SER A 103 -3.81 -2.94 5.77
C SER A 103 -2.76 -1.87 6.06
N ALA A 104 -2.98 -0.62 5.60
CA ALA A 104 -2.08 0.49 5.85
C ALA A 104 -2.00 0.83 7.36
N ALA A 105 -3.13 0.81 8.08
CA ALA A 105 -3.15 1.03 9.51
C ALA A 105 -2.38 -0.05 10.27
N THR A 106 -2.58 -1.32 9.91
CA THR A 106 -1.86 -2.46 10.49
C THR A 106 -0.34 -2.32 10.29
N VAL A 107 0.10 -2.07 9.05
CA VAL A 107 1.54 -1.94 8.75
C VAL A 107 2.14 -0.76 9.49
N PHE A 108 1.49 0.41 9.45
CA PHE A 108 1.97 1.60 10.16
C PHE A 108 2.10 1.36 11.67
N GLU A 109 1.09 0.79 12.30
CA GLU A 109 1.11 0.51 13.74
C GLU A 109 2.18 -0.51 14.10
N MET A 110 2.31 -1.59 13.33
CA MET A 110 3.32 -2.63 13.51
C MET A 110 4.74 -2.05 13.42
N VAL A 111 5.00 -1.23 12.41
CA VAL A 111 6.29 -0.55 12.23
C VAL A 111 6.57 0.39 13.40
N ALA A 112 5.61 1.24 13.78
CA ALA A 112 5.78 2.18 14.88
C ALA A 112 6.09 1.48 16.22
N ARG A 113 5.43 0.37 16.50
CA ARG A 113 5.67 -0.45 17.72
C ARG A 113 7.02 -1.14 17.67
N SER A 114 7.42 -1.71 16.52
CA SER A 114 8.70 -2.37 16.35
C SER A 114 9.86 -1.39 16.51
N VAL A 115 9.78 -0.22 15.88
CA VAL A 115 10.79 0.84 16.00
C VAL A 115 10.89 1.36 17.43
N LYS A 116 9.77 1.59 18.12
CA LYS A 116 9.73 2.03 19.52
C LYS A 116 10.44 1.04 20.45
N ARG A 117 10.40 -0.25 20.14
CA ARG A 117 11.05 -1.33 20.91
C ARG A 117 12.47 -1.64 20.41
N HIS A 118 13.00 -0.84 19.48
CA HIS A 118 14.33 -1.05 18.86
C HIS A 118 14.50 -2.44 18.24
N ALA A 119 13.40 -3.02 17.76
CA ALA A 119 13.43 -4.33 17.13
C ALA A 119 14.05 -4.24 15.73
N ARG A 120 14.82 -5.28 15.35
CA ARG A 120 15.39 -5.40 14.01
C ARG A 120 14.37 -5.86 12.98
N ASP A 121 13.38 -6.64 13.44
CA ASP A 121 12.32 -7.23 12.63
C ASP A 121 10.95 -6.75 13.11
N LEU A 122 9.92 -6.95 12.28
CA LEU A 122 8.55 -6.68 12.68
C LEU A 122 8.11 -7.63 13.80
N LEU A 123 7.57 -7.07 14.88
CA LEU A 123 7.17 -7.82 16.09
C LEU A 123 5.79 -8.51 15.89
N LEU A 124 5.65 -9.31 14.84
CA LEU A 124 4.38 -9.91 14.44
C LEU A 124 3.76 -10.78 15.55
N ALA A 125 4.59 -11.58 16.25
CA ALA A 125 4.13 -12.46 17.32
C ALA A 125 3.72 -11.71 18.58
N ASP A 126 4.46 -10.65 18.93
CA ASP A 126 4.23 -9.87 20.16
C ASP A 126 3.05 -8.89 20.00
N GLU A 127 2.81 -8.41 18.78
CA GLU A 127 1.84 -7.35 18.46
C GLU A 127 0.66 -7.90 17.64
N GLN A 128 0.24 -9.14 17.87
CA GLN A 128 -0.86 -9.78 17.12
C GLN A 128 -2.17 -8.99 17.17
N SER A 129 -2.44 -8.26 18.25
CA SER A 129 -3.61 -7.41 18.37
C SER A 129 -3.68 -6.33 17.28
N SER A 130 -2.53 -5.81 16.86
CA SER A 130 -2.42 -4.81 15.78
C SER A 130 -2.72 -5.41 14.39
N LEU A 131 -2.55 -6.72 14.21
CA LEU A 131 -2.93 -7.41 12.97
C LEU A 131 -4.46 -7.53 12.86
N ILE A 132 -5.14 -7.74 13.99
CA ILE A 132 -6.59 -7.99 14.04
C ILE A 132 -7.36 -6.67 14.11
N ASN A 133 -6.96 -5.77 15.01
CA ASN A 133 -7.65 -4.52 15.29
C ASN A 133 -6.65 -3.34 15.38
N PRO A 134 -6.13 -2.86 14.24
CA PRO A 134 -5.23 -1.71 14.24
C PRO A 134 -5.96 -0.45 14.72
N MET A 135 -5.32 0.30 15.60
CA MET A 135 -5.83 1.56 16.17
C MET A 135 -5.26 2.80 15.47
N ALA A 136 -4.28 2.60 14.60
CA ALA A 136 -3.62 3.70 13.91
C ALA A 136 -4.56 4.41 12.93
N LEU A 137 -4.48 5.73 12.89
CA LEU A 137 -5.25 6.55 11.97
C LEU A 137 -4.51 6.70 10.64
N VAL A 138 -5.17 6.30 9.56
CA VAL A 138 -4.70 6.44 8.19
C VAL A 138 -5.70 7.31 7.43
N SER A 139 -5.17 8.29 6.69
CA SER A 139 -5.99 9.16 5.84
C SER A 139 -6.21 8.50 4.49
N CYS A 140 -7.47 8.18 4.18
CA CYS A 140 -7.83 7.66 2.86
C CYS A 140 -8.53 8.73 2.02
N ARG A 141 -8.22 8.74 0.72
CA ARG A 141 -8.90 9.59 -0.27
C ARG A 141 -9.06 8.85 -1.59
N ARG A 142 -10.11 9.14 -2.30
CA ARG A 142 -10.22 8.77 -3.71
C ARG A 142 -9.48 9.79 -4.55
N VAL A 143 -8.69 9.31 -5.50
CA VAL A 143 -7.98 10.16 -6.45
C VAL A 143 -8.91 10.42 -7.62
N LEU A 144 -9.09 11.70 -7.97
CA LEU A 144 -9.85 12.10 -9.15
C LEU A 144 -8.95 11.94 -10.38
N ASP A 145 -8.98 10.78 -10.98
CA ASP A 145 -8.24 10.45 -12.19
C ASP A 145 -9.19 9.97 -13.29
N ALA A 146 -8.78 10.11 -14.54
CA ALA A 146 -9.57 9.60 -15.65
C ALA A 146 -9.48 8.06 -15.66
N PRO A 147 -10.61 7.33 -15.59
CA PRO A 147 -10.60 5.88 -15.75
C PRO A 147 -10.12 5.50 -17.16
N LEU A 148 -9.55 4.30 -17.30
CA LEU A 148 -9.28 3.75 -18.63
C LEU A 148 -10.61 3.69 -19.40
N ARG A 149 -10.63 4.30 -20.57
CA ARG A 149 -11.77 4.11 -21.48
C ARG A 149 -11.78 2.65 -21.92
N ALA A 150 -12.92 2.02 -21.79
CA ALA A 150 -13.14 0.65 -22.24
C ALA A 150 -13.01 0.57 -23.78
#